data_d203e42287da5a80a55f81e5a2deb8de
#
_entry.id   d203e42287da5a80a55f81e5a2deb8de
#
_cell.length_a   1.000
_cell.length_b   1.000
_cell.length_c   1.000
_cell.angle_alpha   90.00
_cell.angle_beta   90.00
_cell.angle_gamma   90.00
#
_symmetry.space_group_name_H-M   'P 1'
#
loop_
_entity.id
_entity.type
_entity.pdbx_description
1 polymer ?
#
loop_
_entity_poly.entity_id
_entity_poly.type
_entity_poly.pdbx_seq_one_letter_code
_entity_poly.pdbx_strand_id
1 'polypeptide(L)'
;MAPGIAYVPTPNLFRTIAFRLTLLYVALFTASVASILGFIYWSTVEVIGSQTTATIEAEIKGLAEQYEDGGLAGLVAAIRERASEGGDSVYLVVDPALGPLAGNLTAWPPGASAQSEWVSLHLLRREESGFGRHEVQARTFQLAGGYRLLVGRDMHEKAHFRKIVVETLAWSLAGALALG
;
A
#
# COMPACT_ATOMS: atom_id res chain seq x y z
N MET A 1 63.68 -21.42 -39.49
CA MET A 1 62.53 -20.86 -40.23
C MET A 1 61.33 -20.96 -39.31
N ALA A 2 61.02 -19.88 -38.57
CA ALA A 2 59.93 -19.85 -37.58
C ALA A 2 58.68 -19.30 -38.28
N PRO A 3 57.50 -19.92 -38.13
CA PRO A 3 56.29 -19.34 -38.70
C PRO A 3 55.84 -18.12 -37.86
N GLY A 4 55.73 -16.98 -38.51
CA GLY A 4 55.20 -15.76 -37.94
C GLY A 4 53.73 -15.93 -37.56
N ILE A 5 53.43 -15.70 -36.25
CA ILE A 5 52.05 -15.66 -35.74
C ILE A 5 51.41 -14.36 -36.29
N ALA A 6 50.48 -14.54 -37.20
CA ALA A 6 49.69 -13.43 -37.72
C ALA A 6 48.79 -12.89 -36.56
N TYR A 7 49.06 -11.69 -36.11
CA TYR A 7 48.19 -10.95 -35.19
C TYR A 7 46.90 -10.57 -35.89
N VAL A 8 45.80 -11.22 -35.55
CA VAL A 8 44.46 -10.85 -36.03
C VAL A 8 43.97 -9.75 -35.10
N PRO A 9 43.82 -8.50 -35.58
CA PRO A 9 43.30 -7.46 -34.76
C PRO A 9 41.84 -7.76 -34.44
N THR A 10 41.50 -7.87 -33.15
CA THR A 10 40.13 -8.01 -32.70
C THR A 10 39.37 -6.73 -33.08
N PRO A 11 38.31 -6.81 -33.90
CA PRO A 11 37.52 -5.61 -34.24
C PRO A 11 36.92 -5.03 -32.97
N ASN A 12 37.15 -3.76 -32.71
CA ASN A 12 36.51 -3.00 -31.63
C ASN A 12 35.02 -2.87 -31.97
N LEU A 13 34.21 -3.87 -31.62
CA LEU A 13 32.76 -3.99 -31.87
C LEU A 13 32.01 -2.77 -31.37
N PHE A 14 32.48 -2.12 -30.28
CA PHE A 14 31.92 -0.92 -29.68
C PHE A 14 32.06 0.36 -30.53
N ARG A 15 32.86 0.35 -31.62
CA ARG A 15 33.08 1.51 -32.50
C ARG A 15 32.32 1.44 -33.82
N THR A 16 31.62 0.38 -34.11
CA THR A 16 30.84 0.23 -35.33
C THR A 16 29.56 1.08 -35.28
N ILE A 17 29.21 1.72 -36.38
CA ILE A 17 27.98 2.53 -36.52
C ILE A 17 26.76 1.68 -36.20
N ALA A 18 26.77 0.40 -36.61
CA ALA A 18 25.72 -0.58 -36.31
C ALA A 18 25.51 -0.77 -34.80
N PHE A 19 26.59 -0.91 -34.02
CA PHE A 19 26.51 -1.06 -32.57
C PHE A 19 25.91 0.19 -31.89
N ARG A 20 26.34 1.37 -32.33
CA ARG A 20 25.79 2.65 -31.80
C ARG A 20 24.30 2.80 -32.12
N LEU A 21 23.88 2.40 -33.31
CA LEU A 21 22.48 2.46 -33.72
C LEU A 21 21.63 1.49 -32.93
N THR A 22 22.12 0.24 -32.72
CA THR A 22 21.45 -0.76 -31.89
C THR A 22 21.33 -0.28 -30.44
N LEU A 23 22.41 0.27 -29.88
CA LEU A 23 22.39 0.81 -28.52
C LEU A 23 21.38 1.97 -28.37
N LEU A 24 21.35 2.87 -29.34
CA LEU A 24 20.37 3.98 -29.38
C LEU A 24 18.93 3.44 -29.41
N TYR A 25 18.67 2.44 -30.27
CA TYR A 25 17.35 1.83 -30.40
C TYR A 25 16.93 1.13 -29.09
N VAL A 26 17.81 0.33 -28.48
CA VAL A 26 17.56 -0.34 -27.20
C VAL A 26 17.31 0.69 -26.09
N ALA A 27 18.13 1.75 -26.04
CA ALA A 27 17.94 2.81 -25.05
C ALA A 27 16.58 3.52 -25.20
N LEU A 28 16.21 3.87 -26.45
CA LEU A 28 14.94 4.53 -26.74
C LEU A 28 13.75 3.62 -26.43
N PHE A 29 13.84 2.34 -26.79
CA PHE A 29 12.81 1.35 -26.50
C PHE A 29 12.64 1.14 -24.98
N THR A 30 13.76 0.99 -24.27
CA THR A 30 13.75 0.84 -22.80
C THR A 30 13.16 2.08 -22.12
N ALA A 31 13.53 3.28 -22.56
CA ALA A 31 12.97 4.53 -22.05
C ALA A 31 11.46 4.64 -22.30
N SER A 32 10.99 4.22 -23.48
CA SER A 32 9.56 4.19 -23.80
C SER A 32 8.79 3.23 -22.91
N VAL A 33 9.28 2.00 -22.74
CA VAL A 33 8.65 1.00 -21.87
C VAL A 33 8.65 1.46 -20.41
N ALA A 34 9.77 2.00 -19.92
CA ALA A 34 9.88 2.53 -18.57
C ALA A 34 8.92 3.70 -18.32
N SER A 35 8.72 4.58 -19.31
CA SER A 35 7.76 5.69 -19.23
C SER A 35 6.31 5.19 -19.12
N ILE A 36 5.95 4.22 -19.94
CA ILE A 36 4.59 3.63 -19.92
C ILE A 36 4.34 2.94 -18.59
N LEU A 37 5.27 2.11 -18.12
CA LEU A 37 5.15 1.41 -16.85
C LEU A 37 5.11 2.37 -15.66
N GLY A 38 5.93 3.41 -15.69
CA GLY A 38 5.93 4.48 -14.67
C GLY A 38 4.60 5.23 -14.62
N PHE A 39 4.03 5.55 -15.79
CA PHE A 39 2.72 6.19 -15.87
C PHE A 39 1.59 5.28 -15.33
N ILE A 40 1.57 4.01 -15.72
CA ILE A 40 0.59 3.03 -15.23
C ILE A 40 0.73 2.89 -13.71
N TYR A 41 1.95 2.76 -13.20
CA TYR A 41 2.20 2.66 -11.77
C TYR A 41 1.66 3.87 -11.01
N TRP A 42 2.01 5.07 -11.44
CA TRP A 42 1.56 6.31 -10.79
C TRP A 42 0.03 6.46 -10.81
N SER A 43 -0.58 6.26 -11.98
CA SER A 43 -2.04 6.30 -12.13
C SER A 43 -2.75 5.27 -11.23
N THR A 44 -2.21 4.07 -11.12
CA THR A 44 -2.81 2.99 -10.31
C THR A 44 -2.72 3.29 -8.80
N VAL A 45 -1.59 3.81 -8.33
CA VAL A 45 -1.40 4.15 -6.91
C VAL A 45 -2.37 5.24 -6.46
N GLU A 46 -2.59 6.25 -7.30
CA GLU A 46 -3.51 7.37 -6.98
C GLU A 46 -4.97 6.89 -6.89
N VAL A 47 -5.41 6.07 -7.85
CA VAL A 47 -6.78 5.51 -7.86
C VAL A 47 -7.04 4.62 -6.63
N ILE A 48 -6.09 3.79 -6.25
CA ILE A 48 -6.23 2.90 -5.09
C ILE A 48 -6.32 3.70 -3.77
N GLY A 49 -5.57 4.80 -3.65
CA GLY A 49 -5.62 5.67 -2.48
C GLY A 49 -7.00 6.32 -2.31
N SER A 50 -7.58 6.87 -3.37
CA SER A 50 -8.88 7.51 -3.35
C SER A 50 -10.03 6.54 -3.03
N GLN A 51 -9.98 5.31 -3.53
CA GLN A 51 -10.97 4.28 -3.23
C GLN A 51 -10.98 3.89 -1.75
N THR A 52 -9.82 3.79 -1.12
CA THR A 52 -9.74 3.47 0.31
C THR A 52 -10.36 4.56 1.18
N THR A 53 -10.08 5.82 0.85
CA THR A 53 -10.68 6.98 1.55
C THR A 53 -12.20 6.98 1.41
N ALA A 54 -12.73 6.80 0.20
CA ALA A 54 -14.16 6.74 -0.06
C ALA A 54 -14.85 5.58 0.69
N THR A 55 -14.19 4.42 0.76
CA THR A 55 -14.72 3.27 1.51
C THR A 55 -14.79 3.56 3.00
N ILE A 56 -13.74 4.13 3.60
CA ILE A 56 -13.72 4.49 5.02
C ILE A 56 -14.81 5.55 5.32
N GLU A 57 -14.98 6.54 4.44
CA GLU A 57 -16.02 7.57 4.61
C GLU A 57 -17.44 7.00 4.51
N ALA A 58 -17.70 6.08 3.59
CA ALA A 58 -18.99 5.40 3.49
C ALA A 58 -19.28 4.55 4.75
N GLU A 59 -18.25 3.87 5.27
CA GLU A 59 -18.35 3.07 6.50
C GLU A 59 -18.69 3.93 7.71
N ILE A 60 -18.02 5.07 7.83
CA ILE A 60 -18.28 6.05 8.90
C ILE A 60 -19.71 6.57 8.82
N LYS A 61 -20.18 6.90 7.62
CA LYS A 61 -21.56 7.38 7.43
C LYS A 61 -22.58 6.32 7.87
N GLY A 62 -22.39 5.05 7.48
CA GLY A 62 -23.26 3.96 7.93
C GLY A 62 -23.23 3.76 9.45
N LEU A 63 -22.08 3.92 10.11
CA LEU A 63 -21.98 3.87 11.56
C LEU A 63 -22.61 5.08 12.25
N ALA A 64 -22.53 6.28 11.64
CA ALA A 64 -23.19 7.47 12.14
C ALA A 64 -24.72 7.31 12.09
N GLU A 65 -25.28 6.78 11.01
CA GLU A 65 -26.71 6.45 10.90
C GLU A 65 -27.14 5.46 11.99
N GLN A 66 -26.35 4.41 12.25
CA GLN A 66 -26.62 3.46 13.33
C GLN A 66 -26.59 4.14 14.73
N TYR A 67 -25.73 5.14 14.90
CA TYR A 67 -25.67 5.91 16.13
C TYR A 67 -26.89 6.83 16.29
N GLU A 68 -27.38 7.47 15.21
CA GLU A 68 -28.57 8.32 15.22
C GLU A 68 -29.85 7.52 15.52
N ASP A 69 -29.98 6.34 14.93
CA ASP A 69 -31.16 5.50 15.06
C ASP A 69 -31.21 4.71 16.39
N GLY A 70 -30.08 4.10 16.75
CA GLY A 70 -29.98 3.17 17.90
C GLY A 70 -29.14 3.68 19.06
N GLY A 71 -28.66 4.92 19.01
CA GLY A 71 -27.75 5.49 20.01
C GLY A 71 -26.44 4.71 20.14
N LEU A 72 -25.79 4.87 21.28
CA LEU A 72 -24.54 4.16 21.58
C LEU A 72 -24.68 2.64 21.52
N ALA A 73 -25.83 2.09 21.95
CA ALA A 73 -26.06 0.66 21.94
C ALA A 73 -26.14 0.07 20.54
N GLY A 74 -26.81 0.78 19.61
CA GLY A 74 -26.85 0.42 18.19
C GLY A 74 -25.48 0.45 17.55
N LEU A 75 -24.71 1.51 17.79
CA LEU A 75 -23.32 1.64 17.28
C LEU A 75 -22.42 0.50 17.80
N VAL A 76 -22.46 0.22 19.12
CA VAL A 76 -21.65 -0.85 19.72
C VAL A 76 -22.00 -2.21 19.13
N ALA A 77 -23.30 -2.49 18.90
CA ALA A 77 -23.75 -3.74 18.28
C ALA A 77 -23.23 -3.86 16.83
N ALA A 78 -23.39 -2.82 16.03
CA ALA A 78 -22.91 -2.77 14.64
C ALA A 78 -21.39 -2.94 14.56
N ILE A 79 -20.62 -2.30 15.45
CA ILE A 79 -19.16 -2.42 15.48
C ILE A 79 -18.74 -3.83 15.88
N ARG A 80 -19.41 -4.49 16.84
CA ARG A 80 -19.10 -5.87 17.22
C ARG A 80 -19.36 -6.85 16.07
N GLU A 81 -20.45 -6.67 15.36
CA GLU A 81 -20.77 -7.48 14.18
C GLU A 81 -19.69 -7.36 13.12
N ARG A 82 -19.38 -6.13 12.68
CA ARG A 82 -18.36 -5.87 11.66
C ARG A 82 -16.95 -6.28 12.09
N ALA A 83 -16.59 -6.07 13.35
CA ALA A 83 -15.31 -6.50 13.89
C ALA A 83 -15.16 -8.03 13.94
N SER A 84 -16.30 -8.77 14.05
CA SER A 84 -16.32 -10.24 14.06
C SER A 84 -16.21 -10.86 12.67
N GLU A 85 -16.62 -10.14 11.61
CA GLU A 85 -16.52 -10.61 10.23
C GLU A 85 -15.06 -10.76 9.76
N GLY A 86 -14.12 -10.15 10.50
CA GLY A 86 -12.70 -10.18 10.15
C GLY A 86 -12.37 -9.26 8.97
N GLY A 87 -11.21 -9.49 8.34
CA GLY A 87 -10.75 -8.70 7.19
C GLY A 87 -9.80 -7.57 7.58
N ASP A 88 -9.63 -6.62 6.64
CA ASP A 88 -8.66 -5.53 6.74
C ASP A 88 -9.20 -4.30 7.47
N SER A 89 -10.49 -4.31 7.84
CA SER A 89 -11.13 -3.19 8.51
C SER A 89 -10.81 -3.18 10.00
N VAL A 90 -10.56 -1.99 10.51
CA VAL A 90 -10.19 -1.75 11.91
C VAL A 90 -11.21 -0.80 12.52
N TYR A 91 -11.81 -1.22 13.63
CA TYR A 91 -12.82 -0.46 14.35
C TYR A 91 -12.46 -0.36 15.83
N LEU A 92 -12.76 0.79 16.41
CA LEU A 92 -12.71 0.97 17.86
C LEU A 92 -13.66 2.07 18.28
N VAL A 93 -14.57 1.80 19.21
CA VAL A 93 -15.31 2.82 19.94
C VAL A 93 -14.88 2.80 21.40
N VAL A 94 -14.63 3.99 21.93
CA VAL A 94 -14.19 4.17 23.31
C VAL A 94 -15.08 5.16 24.04
N ASP A 95 -15.13 5.04 25.36
CA ASP A 95 -15.76 6.00 26.23
C ASP A 95 -14.92 7.30 26.38
N PRO A 96 -15.41 8.33 27.05
CA PRO A 96 -14.67 9.57 27.30
C PRO A 96 -13.36 9.37 28.08
N ALA A 97 -13.24 8.29 28.85
CA ALA A 97 -12.03 7.92 29.58
C ALA A 97 -11.06 7.05 28.76
N LEU A 98 -11.36 6.86 27.46
CA LEU A 98 -10.62 5.99 26.52
C LEU A 98 -10.74 4.49 26.82
N GLY A 99 -11.72 4.07 27.61
CA GLY A 99 -12.04 2.66 27.83
C GLY A 99 -12.68 2.05 26.57
N PRO A 100 -12.17 0.92 26.03
CA PRO A 100 -12.73 0.30 24.83
C PRO A 100 -14.11 -0.31 25.12
N LEU A 101 -15.11 0.04 24.30
CA LEU A 101 -16.48 -0.46 24.38
C LEU A 101 -16.73 -1.59 23.36
N ALA A 102 -16.24 -1.40 22.14
CA ALA A 102 -16.32 -2.39 21.06
C ALA A 102 -15.27 -2.11 19.99
N GLY A 103 -14.89 -3.15 19.25
CA GLY A 103 -13.94 -3.08 18.13
C GLY A 103 -12.96 -4.24 18.14
N ASN A 104 -12.05 -4.21 17.20
CA ASN A 104 -10.95 -5.17 17.05
C ASN A 104 -9.57 -4.60 17.44
N LEU A 105 -9.54 -3.40 18.03
CA LEU A 105 -8.38 -2.84 18.72
C LEU A 105 -8.58 -2.92 20.24
N THR A 106 -7.48 -3.12 20.95
CA THR A 106 -7.47 -3.26 22.42
C THR A 106 -7.41 -1.93 23.17
N ALA A 107 -6.92 -0.87 22.54
CA ALA A 107 -6.78 0.44 23.16
C ALA A 107 -6.77 1.56 22.09
N TRP A 108 -7.10 2.78 22.54
CA TRP A 108 -6.99 3.96 21.70
C TRP A 108 -5.52 4.23 21.37
N PRO A 109 -5.18 4.42 20.07
CA PRO A 109 -3.78 4.59 19.66
C PRO A 109 -3.20 5.89 20.25
N PRO A 110 -1.97 5.84 20.78
CA PRO A 110 -1.30 7.02 21.27
C PRO A 110 -1.06 8.02 20.11
N GLY A 111 -1.39 9.29 20.34
CA GLY A 111 -1.26 10.35 19.32
C GLY A 111 -2.44 10.49 18.36
N ALA A 112 -3.45 9.63 18.42
CA ALA A 112 -4.68 9.82 17.66
C ALA A 112 -5.50 10.94 18.25
N SER A 113 -5.70 12.02 17.46
CA SER A 113 -6.55 13.15 17.85
C SER A 113 -8.02 12.72 17.98
N ALA A 114 -8.78 13.39 18.83
CA ALA A 114 -10.24 13.19 18.93
C ALA A 114 -10.99 13.85 17.78
N GLN A 115 -10.35 14.75 17.05
CA GLN A 115 -10.97 15.55 15.99
C GLN A 115 -10.77 14.86 14.65
N SER A 116 -11.83 14.45 14.01
CA SER A 116 -11.97 13.95 12.61
C SER A 116 -10.71 14.04 11.72
N GLU A 117 -9.64 13.41 12.14
CA GLU A 117 -8.33 13.51 11.54
C GLU A 117 -7.89 12.13 10.97
N TRP A 118 -7.17 12.17 9.88
CA TRP A 118 -6.53 10.98 9.33
C TRP A 118 -5.29 10.63 10.15
N VAL A 119 -5.22 9.37 10.56
CA VAL A 119 -4.11 8.85 11.38
C VAL A 119 -3.56 7.60 10.74
N SER A 120 -2.24 7.56 10.55
CA SER A 120 -1.53 6.33 10.17
C SER A 120 -1.04 5.63 11.43
N LEU A 121 -1.47 4.40 11.62
CA LEU A 121 -1.16 3.57 12.77
C LEU A 121 -0.30 2.39 12.35
N HIS A 122 0.62 1.99 13.21
CA HIS A 122 1.36 0.74 13.04
C HIS A 122 0.86 -0.26 14.08
N LEU A 123 0.21 -1.31 13.62
CA LEU A 123 -0.29 -2.37 14.48
C LEU A 123 0.58 -3.62 14.33
N LEU A 124 0.77 -4.33 15.43
CA LEU A 124 1.32 -5.68 15.41
C LEU A 124 0.15 -6.65 15.30
N ARG A 125 0.01 -7.30 14.16
CA ARG A 125 -1.02 -8.31 13.92
C ARG A 125 -0.37 -9.69 13.82
N ARG A 126 -1.08 -10.70 14.30
CA ARG A 126 -0.62 -12.08 14.19
C ARG A 126 -0.90 -12.59 12.78
N GLU A 127 0.16 -13.02 12.12
CA GLU A 127 0.14 -13.71 10.83
C GLU A 127 0.49 -15.19 11.03
N GLU A 128 0.32 -16.00 9.99
CA GLU A 128 0.70 -17.42 10.02
C GLU A 128 2.19 -17.63 10.30
N SER A 129 3.04 -16.68 9.87
CA SER A 129 4.50 -16.70 10.04
C SER A 129 5.01 -16.00 11.30
N GLY A 130 4.13 -15.42 12.14
CA GLY A 130 4.52 -14.69 13.33
C GLY A 130 3.74 -13.40 13.56
N PHE A 131 4.40 -12.36 14.09
CA PHE A 131 3.82 -11.02 14.21
C PHE A 131 4.32 -10.12 13.08
N GLY A 132 3.41 -9.67 12.23
CA GLY A 132 3.67 -8.68 11.19
C GLY A 132 3.38 -7.25 11.67
N ARG A 133 4.17 -6.28 11.18
CA ARG A 133 3.86 -4.86 11.36
C ARG A 133 2.95 -4.43 10.21
N HIS A 134 1.73 -4.06 10.55
CA HIS A 134 0.72 -3.60 9.61
C HIS A 134 0.57 -2.09 9.69
N GLU A 135 0.56 -1.44 8.54
CA GLU A 135 0.24 -0.03 8.43
C GLU A 135 -1.27 0.11 8.20
N VAL A 136 -1.94 0.77 9.14
CA VAL A 136 -3.39 1.01 9.10
C VAL A 136 -3.63 2.49 8.88
N GLN A 137 -4.39 2.83 7.86
CA GLN A 137 -4.92 4.17 7.67
C GLN A 137 -6.28 4.26 8.32
N ALA A 138 -6.43 5.14 9.31
CA ALA A 138 -7.65 5.27 10.09
C ALA A 138 -8.11 6.73 10.15
N ARG A 139 -9.40 6.92 10.40
CA ARG A 139 -9.99 8.21 10.68
C ARG A 139 -10.68 8.17 12.03
N THR A 140 -10.50 9.23 12.81
CA THR A 140 -11.09 9.37 14.14
C THR A 140 -12.27 10.32 14.13
N PHE A 141 -13.26 10.05 14.97
CA PHE A 141 -14.45 10.89 15.13
C PHE A 141 -14.80 11.03 16.59
N GLN A 142 -15.28 12.21 16.94
CA GLN A 142 -15.90 12.46 18.24
C GLN A 142 -17.42 12.40 18.10
N LEU A 143 -18.05 11.55 18.89
CA LEU A 143 -19.49 11.39 18.98
C LEU A 143 -20.05 12.23 20.12
N ALA A 144 -21.37 12.42 20.11
CA ALA A 144 -22.08 13.07 21.22
C ALA A 144 -21.79 12.34 22.55
N GLY A 145 -21.73 13.09 23.66
CA GLY A 145 -21.39 12.52 24.96
C GLY A 145 -19.90 12.27 25.19
N GLY A 146 -19.01 12.71 24.27
CA GLY A 146 -17.56 12.58 24.43
C GLY A 146 -16.99 11.22 24.04
N TYR A 147 -17.80 10.31 23.51
CA TYR A 147 -17.35 9.05 22.93
C TYR A 147 -16.49 9.30 21.69
N ARG A 148 -15.59 8.37 21.40
CA ARG A 148 -14.73 8.46 20.21
C ARG A 148 -14.83 7.19 19.40
N LEU A 149 -14.88 7.38 18.08
CA LEU A 149 -14.92 6.31 17.09
C LEU A 149 -13.65 6.39 16.22
N LEU A 150 -13.03 5.26 15.99
CA LEU A 150 -11.93 5.07 15.04
C LEU A 150 -12.38 4.04 14.01
N VAL A 151 -12.29 4.39 12.74
CA VAL A 151 -12.52 3.49 11.62
C VAL A 151 -11.30 3.54 10.73
N GLY A 152 -10.75 2.39 10.39
CA GLY A 152 -9.55 2.31 9.59
C GLY A 152 -9.49 1.06 8.72
N ARG A 153 -8.47 1.00 7.87
CA ARG A 153 -8.19 -0.14 7.01
C ARG A 153 -6.71 -0.46 6.98
N ASP A 154 -6.42 -1.75 7.05
CA ASP A 154 -5.08 -2.30 6.93
C ASP A 154 -4.59 -2.17 5.48
N MET A 155 -3.40 -1.62 5.31
CA MET A 155 -2.77 -1.38 4.00
C MET A 155 -1.69 -2.40 3.68
N HIS A 156 -1.52 -3.44 4.50
CA HIS A 156 -0.41 -4.39 4.41
C HIS A 156 -0.38 -5.15 3.08
N GLU A 157 -1.51 -5.68 2.63
CA GLU A 157 -1.60 -6.40 1.35
C GLU A 157 -1.12 -5.57 0.16
N LYS A 158 -1.45 -4.26 0.16
CA LYS A 158 -1.06 -3.34 -0.92
C LYS A 158 0.46 -3.10 -0.94
N ALA A 159 1.09 -3.01 0.22
CA ALA A 159 2.54 -2.82 0.33
C ALA A 159 3.31 -4.05 -0.16
N HIS A 160 2.83 -5.25 0.15
CA HIS A 160 3.45 -6.51 -0.28
C HIS A 160 3.34 -6.70 -1.80
N PHE A 161 2.16 -6.47 -2.37
CA PHE A 161 1.93 -6.55 -3.81
C PHE A 161 2.83 -5.58 -4.59
N ARG A 162 2.95 -4.34 -4.11
CA ARG A 162 3.84 -3.33 -4.71
C ARG A 162 5.29 -3.79 -4.76
N LYS A 163 5.80 -4.41 -3.67
CA LYS A 163 7.18 -4.90 -3.60
C LYS A 163 7.42 -5.98 -4.65
N ILE A 164 6.52 -6.96 -4.77
CA ILE A 164 6.62 -8.05 -5.76
C ILE A 164 6.64 -7.48 -7.18
N VAL A 165 5.74 -6.55 -7.50
CA VAL A 165 5.67 -5.95 -8.84
C VAL A 165 6.97 -5.22 -9.19
N VAL A 166 7.50 -4.39 -8.27
CA VAL A 166 8.74 -3.63 -8.49
C VAL A 166 9.95 -4.57 -8.64
N GLU A 167 10.07 -5.59 -7.80
CA GLU A 167 11.15 -6.58 -7.89
C GLU A 167 11.08 -7.36 -9.22
N THR A 168 9.90 -7.82 -9.62
CA THR A 168 9.72 -8.55 -10.88
C THR A 168 10.07 -7.69 -12.09
N LEU A 169 9.67 -6.43 -12.10
CA LEU A 169 10.01 -5.47 -13.16
C LEU A 169 11.53 -5.21 -13.21
N ALA A 170 12.17 -5.02 -12.05
CA ALA A 170 13.61 -4.82 -11.98
C ALA A 170 14.40 -6.01 -12.52
N TRP A 171 14.02 -7.24 -12.15
CA TRP A 171 14.63 -8.46 -12.66
C TRP A 171 14.40 -8.65 -14.17
N SER A 172 13.19 -8.34 -14.66
CA SER A 172 12.87 -8.42 -16.09
C SER A 172 13.71 -7.42 -16.90
N LEU A 173 13.88 -6.20 -16.39
CA LEU A 173 14.68 -5.17 -17.04
C LEU A 173 16.18 -5.54 -17.04
N ALA A 174 16.69 -6.05 -15.91
CA ALA A 174 18.07 -6.53 -15.80
C ALA A 174 18.34 -7.70 -16.75
N GLY A 175 17.41 -8.65 -16.86
CA GLY A 175 17.48 -9.77 -17.80
C GLY A 175 17.49 -9.31 -19.26
N ALA A 176 16.64 -8.37 -19.63
CA ALA A 176 16.60 -7.79 -20.98
C ALA A 176 17.92 -7.07 -21.36
N LEU A 177 18.50 -6.34 -20.39
CA LEU A 177 19.80 -5.66 -20.60
C LEU A 177 20.98 -6.63 -20.67
N ALA A 178 20.90 -7.78 -20.01
CA ALA A 178 21.97 -8.79 -20.05
C ALA A 178 21.97 -9.65 -21.32
N LEU A 179 20.82 -9.77 -21.99
CA LEU A 179 20.62 -10.58 -23.20
C LEU A 179 20.76 -9.75 -24.51
N GLY A 180 20.71 -8.42 -24.45
CA GLY A 180 20.86 -7.52 -25.57
C GLY A 180 22.29 -6.99 -25.69
#